data_b0fb82a4f5af8c87fe575404818afceb
#
_entry.id   b0fb82a4f5af8c87fe575404818afceb
#
_cell.length_a   1.000
_cell.length_b   1.000
_cell.length_c   1.000
_cell.angle_alpha   90.00
_cell.angle_beta   90.00
_cell.angle_gamma   90.00
#
_symmetry.space_group_name_H-M   'P 1'
#
loop_
_entity.id
_entity.type
_entity.pdbx_description
1 polymer ?
#
loop_
_entity_poly.entity_id
_entity_poly.type
_entity_poly.pdbx_seq_one_letter_code
_entity_poly.pdbx_strand_id
1 'polypeptide(L)'
;MSKNQINLPKTAFSMKANLPIREPEILKLWKKIDLYKELRNSRKGEEKFVLHDGPPYANGNIHMGTALNKILKDIIVKFHQMDGKDSVYVPGWDCHGLPIEWKIEEQYKKNKKNKNDVPIVEFRKECRTFAEKWIEVHKDQFKRLGVVGDWENYYSTMSYDAEAQIVRELGKFLKEGSLYRGFKPVLWSTVEKTALADAEVEYQDHKSDTIYACFPVKSSKIKELNDCDIVIWTTTPWTIPANKALAYNESLDY
;
A
#
# COMPACT_ATOMS: atom_id res chain seq x y z
N MET A 1 48.79 -5.76 49.66
CA MET A 1 47.71 -6.12 48.75
C MET A 1 47.43 -4.89 47.91
N SER A 2 47.81 -4.87 46.63
CA SER A 2 47.50 -3.78 45.73
C SER A 2 46.00 -3.77 45.48
N LYS A 3 45.33 -2.69 45.86
CA LYS A 3 43.92 -2.48 45.44
C LYS A 3 43.90 -2.41 43.91
N ASN A 4 43.33 -3.43 43.30
CA ASN A 4 43.06 -3.40 41.87
C ASN A 4 42.25 -2.13 41.55
N GLN A 5 42.89 -1.13 40.97
CA GLN A 5 42.27 0.11 40.59
C GLN A 5 41.48 -0.15 39.33
N ILE A 6 40.14 -0.14 39.44
CA ILE A 6 39.26 -0.28 38.31
C ILE A 6 39.28 1.05 37.54
N ASN A 7 39.81 1.04 36.32
CA ASN A 7 39.80 2.19 35.43
C ASN A 7 38.46 2.27 34.72
N LEU A 8 37.55 3.03 35.28
CA LEU A 8 36.27 3.34 34.61
C LEU A 8 36.51 4.51 33.61
N PRO A 9 35.96 4.42 32.42
CA PRO A 9 36.06 5.52 31.46
C PRO A 9 35.38 6.78 32.02
N LYS A 10 36.09 7.92 31.96
CA LYS A 10 35.54 9.23 32.28
C LYS A 10 34.92 9.80 30.99
N THR A 11 33.61 10.05 31.00
CA THR A 11 32.89 10.60 29.88
C THR A 11 31.90 11.67 30.32
N ALA A 12 31.67 12.65 29.48
CA ALA A 12 30.58 13.64 29.65
C ALA A 12 29.20 13.11 29.29
N PHE A 13 29.13 11.91 28.70
CA PHE A 13 27.83 11.29 28.41
C PHE A 13 27.12 10.88 29.68
N SER A 14 25.83 11.15 29.76
CA SER A 14 24.98 10.72 30.85
C SER A 14 24.89 9.20 30.93
N MET A 15 25.01 8.64 32.14
CA MET A 15 24.82 7.20 32.41
C MET A 15 23.39 6.73 32.11
N LYS A 16 22.41 7.65 32.18
CA LYS A 16 21.02 7.37 31.82
C LYS A 16 20.74 8.00 30.45
N ALA A 17 20.22 7.20 29.53
CA ALA A 17 19.86 7.68 28.18
C ALA A 17 18.78 8.76 28.23
N ASN A 18 17.75 8.58 29.08
CA ASN A 18 16.62 9.50 29.28
C ASN A 18 16.02 10.01 27.94
N LEU A 19 15.83 9.07 26.98
CA LEU A 19 15.44 9.37 25.60
C LEU A 19 14.17 10.20 25.46
N PRO A 20 13.10 9.99 26.28
CA PRO A 20 11.89 10.81 26.16
C PRO A 20 12.11 12.33 26.31
N ILE A 21 13.17 12.72 27.03
CA ILE A 21 13.56 14.12 27.22
C ILE A 21 14.61 14.55 26.19
N ARG A 22 15.66 13.74 26.01
CA ARG A 22 16.80 14.09 25.17
C ARG A 22 16.47 14.12 23.67
N GLU A 23 15.67 13.20 23.18
CA GLU A 23 15.33 13.16 21.76
C GLU A 23 14.62 14.44 21.28
N PRO A 24 13.59 14.98 21.98
CA PRO A 24 13.01 16.26 21.63
C PRO A 24 14.00 17.44 21.63
N GLU A 25 14.99 17.44 22.53
CA GLU A 25 16.03 18.47 22.56
C GLU A 25 16.95 18.37 21.35
N ILE A 26 17.35 17.15 20.96
CA ILE A 26 18.14 16.89 19.76
C ILE A 26 17.36 17.33 18.51
N LEU A 27 16.08 17.00 18.40
CA LEU A 27 15.25 17.42 17.28
C LEU A 27 15.11 18.95 17.18
N LYS A 28 15.00 19.63 18.32
CA LYS A 28 15.03 21.11 18.35
C LYS A 28 16.34 21.69 17.84
N LEU A 29 17.48 21.07 18.23
CA LEU A 29 18.79 21.46 17.71
C LEU A 29 18.88 21.26 16.20
N TRP A 30 18.47 20.08 15.70
CA TRP A 30 18.49 19.77 14.27
C TRP A 30 17.64 20.75 13.45
N LYS A 31 16.47 21.11 13.96
CA LYS A 31 15.63 22.15 13.33
C LYS A 31 16.30 23.51 13.34
N LYS A 32 16.96 23.90 14.45
CA LYS A 32 17.63 25.19 14.60
C LYS A 32 18.77 25.37 13.59
N ILE A 33 19.53 24.31 13.33
CA ILE A 33 20.67 24.32 12.39
C ILE A 33 20.29 23.99 10.95
N ASP A 34 19.01 23.69 10.68
CA ASP A 34 18.54 23.19 9.38
C ASP A 34 19.38 21.99 8.91
N LEU A 35 19.43 20.92 9.74
CA LEU A 35 20.32 19.79 9.58
C LEU A 35 20.28 19.21 8.16
N TYR A 36 19.11 19.05 7.54
CA TYR A 36 19.01 18.47 6.20
C TYR A 36 19.77 19.31 5.16
N LYS A 37 19.60 20.63 5.19
CA LYS A 37 20.29 21.55 4.30
C LYS A 37 21.79 21.53 4.53
N GLU A 38 22.25 21.52 5.78
CA GLU A 38 23.67 21.42 6.11
C GLU A 38 24.28 20.12 5.60
N LEU A 39 23.56 18.99 5.73
CA LEU A 39 24.02 17.71 5.17
C LEU A 39 24.13 17.77 3.64
N ARG A 40 23.19 18.40 2.92
CA ARG A 40 23.28 18.59 1.47
C ARG A 40 24.44 19.47 1.08
N ASN A 41 24.65 20.59 1.80
CA ASN A 41 25.75 21.51 1.55
C ASN A 41 27.12 20.85 1.76
N SER A 42 27.27 20.07 2.83
CA SER A 42 28.54 19.40 3.19
C SER A 42 28.95 18.30 2.22
N ARG A 43 28.04 17.80 1.40
CA ARG A 43 28.28 16.72 0.43
C ARG A 43 28.01 17.13 -1.01
N LYS A 44 27.92 18.43 -1.25
CA LYS A 44 27.69 18.96 -2.60
C LYS A 44 28.83 18.59 -3.56
N GLY A 45 28.50 17.86 -4.62
CA GLY A 45 29.45 17.40 -5.62
C GLY A 45 30.04 16.01 -5.39
N GLU A 46 29.74 15.38 -4.25
CA GLU A 46 30.15 14.02 -3.98
C GLU A 46 29.26 13.00 -4.74
N GLU A 47 29.69 11.73 -4.76
CA GLU A 47 28.92 10.64 -5.35
C GLU A 47 27.53 10.54 -4.71
N LYS A 48 26.48 10.52 -5.55
CA LYS A 48 25.11 10.41 -5.05
C LYS A 48 24.78 8.99 -4.64
N PHE A 49 24.15 8.88 -3.49
CA PHE A 49 23.41 7.69 -3.08
C PHE A 49 21.93 8.05 -2.92
N VAL A 50 21.07 7.39 -3.70
CA VAL A 50 19.62 7.64 -3.68
C VAL A 50 18.90 6.38 -3.23
N LEU A 51 18.24 6.44 -2.08
CA LEU A 51 17.33 5.42 -1.62
C LEU A 51 15.90 5.82 -2.00
N HIS A 52 15.33 5.09 -2.96
CA HIS A 52 13.93 5.30 -3.35
C HIS A 52 12.98 4.86 -2.24
N ASP A 53 12.04 5.73 -1.89
CA ASP A 53 11.04 5.41 -0.86
C ASP A 53 9.93 4.52 -1.41
N GLY A 54 9.61 3.42 -0.72
CA GLY A 54 8.34 2.73 -0.88
C GLY A 54 7.28 3.51 -0.10
N PRO A 55 6.37 4.21 -0.79
CA PRO A 55 5.50 5.18 -0.15
C PRO A 55 4.43 4.51 0.71
N PRO A 56 4.26 4.90 1.98
CA PRO A 56 3.15 4.44 2.80
C PRO A 56 1.84 5.09 2.37
N TYR A 57 0.71 4.41 2.64
CA TYR A 57 -0.61 5.00 2.48
C TYR A 57 -0.85 6.12 3.48
N ALA A 58 -1.39 7.25 2.98
CA ALA A 58 -1.78 8.40 3.79
C ALA A 58 -3.21 8.22 4.34
N ASN A 59 -3.44 7.26 5.25
CA ASN A 59 -4.78 6.86 5.68
C ASN A 59 -4.97 6.63 7.19
N GLY A 60 -3.97 6.94 8.02
CA GLY A 60 -4.02 6.75 9.46
C GLY A 60 -2.68 7.00 10.12
N ASN A 61 -2.60 6.87 11.44
CA ASN A 61 -1.33 6.95 12.15
C ASN A 61 -0.36 5.86 11.68
N ILE A 62 0.93 6.14 11.76
CA ILE A 62 1.94 5.13 11.50
C ILE A 62 1.82 3.97 12.49
N HIS A 63 1.99 2.75 12.01
CA HIS A 63 2.09 1.55 12.83
C HIS A 63 3.54 1.07 12.94
N MET A 64 3.80 0.07 13.78
CA MET A 64 5.16 -0.43 14.01
C MET A 64 5.90 -0.84 12.73
N GLY A 65 5.20 -1.45 11.76
CA GLY A 65 5.79 -1.81 10.48
C GLY A 65 6.24 -0.58 9.66
N THR A 66 5.43 0.49 9.65
CA THR A 66 5.80 1.76 9.00
C THR A 66 6.99 2.41 9.70
N ALA A 67 6.98 2.43 11.04
CA ALA A 67 8.09 2.97 11.83
C ALA A 67 9.40 2.20 11.59
N LEU A 68 9.36 0.87 11.62
CA LEU A 68 10.51 0.01 11.34
C LEU A 68 11.07 0.27 9.94
N ASN A 69 10.22 0.30 8.92
CA ASN A 69 10.62 0.56 7.53
C ASN A 69 11.34 1.92 7.40
N LYS A 70 10.79 2.98 7.99
CA LYS A 70 11.38 4.33 7.94
C LYS A 70 12.68 4.44 8.72
N ILE A 71 12.77 3.81 9.87
CA ILE A 71 14.00 3.79 10.68
C ILE A 71 15.13 3.06 9.95
N LEU A 72 14.86 1.89 9.34
CA LEU A 72 15.86 1.16 8.56
C LEU A 72 16.35 1.97 7.37
N LYS A 73 15.48 2.64 6.63
CA LYS A 73 15.85 3.54 5.54
C LYS A 73 16.70 4.71 6.03
N ASP A 74 16.31 5.32 7.14
CA ASP A 74 17.05 6.44 7.74
C ASP A 74 18.46 6.02 8.19
N ILE A 75 18.62 4.82 8.74
CA ILE A 75 19.93 4.25 9.08
C ILE A 75 20.80 4.11 7.82
N ILE A 76 20.27 3.57 6.73
CA ILE A 76 20.98 3.39 5.47
C ILE A 76 21.41 4.75 4.89
N VAL A 77 20.48 5.71 4.83
CA VAL A 77 20.73 7.06 4.33
C VAL A 77 21.81 7.77 5.15
N LYS A 78 21.71 7.71 6.48
CA LYS A 78 22.69 8.29 7.39
C LYS A 78 24.06 7.61 7.30
N PHE A 79 24.08 6.30 7.14
CA PHE A 79 25.33 5.56 6.92
C PHE A 79 26.07 6.08 5.68
N HIS A 80 25.42 6.14 4.54
CA HIS A 80 26.03 6.62 3.31
C HIS A 80 26.40 8.11 3.39
N GLN A 81 25.64 8.92 4.08
CA GLN A 81 25.99 10.32 4.35
C GLN A 81 27.26 10.43 5.18
N MET A 82 27.44 9.59 6.22
CA MET A 82 28.66 9.57 7.03
C MET A 82 29.84 8.96 6.27
N ASP A 83 29.58 8.01 5.37
CA ASP A 83 30.58 7.38 4.48
C ASP A 83 31.04 8.31 3.34
N GLY A 84 30.58 9.54 3.32
CA GLY A 84 31.08 10.57 2.41
C GLY A 84 30.22 10.84 1.19
N LYS A 85 29.12 10.11 0.98
CA LYS A 85 28.25 10.28 -0.19
C LYS A 85 27.22 11.39 -0.01
N ASP A 86 26.77 11.98 -1.12
CA ASP A 86 25.58 12.83 -1.15
C ASP A 86 24.33 11.95 -1.09
N SER A 87 23.95 11.56 0.15
CA SER A 87 22.84 10.65 0.40
C SER A 87 21.53 11.42 0.52
N VAL A 88 20.80 11.48 -0.59
CA VAL A 88 19.51 12.18 -0.69
C VAL A 88 18.36 11.24 -0.34
N TYR A 89 17.48 11.67 0.55
CA TYR A 89 16.24 10.97 0.85
C TYR A 89 15.02 11.87 0.62
N VAL A 90 14.22 11.51 -0.38
CA VAL A 90 12.95 12.17 -0.70
C VAL A 90 11.82 11.23 -0.25
N PRO A 91 11.07 11.58 0.80
CA PRO A 91 9.94 10.78 1.25
C PRO A 91 8.80 10.82 0.24
N GLY A 92 8.00 9.75 0.20
CA GLY A 92 6.84 9.65 -0.66
C GLY A 92 5.61 9.15 0.07
N TRP A 93 4.41 9.39 -0.53
CA TRP A 93 3.15 8.88 -0.04
C TRP A 93 2.28 8.32 -1.16
N ASP A 94 1.65 7.17 -0.88
CA ASP A 94 0.58 6.60 -1.70
C ASP A 94 -0.76 7.16 -1.24
N CYS A 95 -1.52 7.74 -2.18
CA CYS A 95 -2.70 8.53 -1.87
C CYS A 95 -3.94 8.10 -2.67
N HIS A 96 -3.91 6.94 -3.31
CA HIS A 96 -4.98 6.44 -4.16
C HIS A 96 -5.58 5.12 -3.68
N GLY A 97 -6.75 4.80 -4.24
CA GLY A 97 -7.40 3.51 -4.14
C GLY A 97 -8.17 3.26 -2.84
N LEU A 98 -8.56 2.01 -2.66
CA LEU A 98 -9.42 1.55 -1.57
C LEU A 98 -8.96 1.96 -0.17
N PRO A 99 -7.66 1.97 0.18
CA PRO A 99 -7.23 2.35 1.52
C PRO A 99 -7.63 3.77 1.93
N ILE A 100 -7.79 4.68 0.97
CA ILE A 100 -8.25 6.06 1.20
C ILE A 100 -9.77 6.15 1.07
N GLU A 101 -10.31 5.62 -0.03
CA GLU A 101 -11.74 5.68 -0.37
C GLU A 101 -12.61 5.06 0.72
N TRP A 102 -12.20 3.90 1.23
CA TRP A 102 -12.90 3.21 2.30
C TRP A 102 -12.99 4.05 3.59
N LYS A 103 -11.93 4.80 3.92
CA LYS A 103 -11.95 5.70 5.08
C LYS A 103 -12.95 6.84 4.94
N ILE A 104 -13.10 7.39 3.76
CA ILE A 104 -14.13 8.40 3.48
C ILE A 104 -15.53 7.78 3.52
N GLU A 105 -15.69 6.57 2.96
CA GLU A 105 -16.96 5.87 3.03
C GLU A 105 -17.38 5.53 4.47
N GLU A 106 -16.44 5.12 5.34
CA GLU A 106 -16.71 4.94 6.77
C GLU A 106 -17.22 6.24 7.43
N GLN A 107 -16.64 7.39 7.06
CA GLN A 107 -17.11 8.70 7.56
C GLN A 107 -18.52 9.01 7.07
N TYR A 108 -18.81 8.69 5.80
CA TYR A 108 -20.17 8.85 5.25
C TYR A 108 -21.18 7.97 5.99
N LYS A 109 -20.88 6.70 6.20
CA LYS A 109 -21.74 5.76 6.95
C LYS A 109 -22.01 6.28 8.37
N LYS A 110 -21.00 6.80 9.08
CA LYS A 110 -21.17 7.42 10.40
C LYS A 110 -22.09 8.64 10.37
N ASN A 111 -22.04 9.42 9.29
CA ASN A 111 -22.88 10.60 9.08
C ASN A 111 -24.22 10.29 8.39
N LYS A 112 -24.57 9.01 8.24
CA LYS A 112 -25.78 8.55 7.54
C LYS A 112 -25.87 9.04 6.08
N LYS A 113 -24.73 9.31 5.44
CA LYS A 113 -24.60 9.71 4.05
C LYS A 113 -24.26 8.48 3.21
N ASN A 114 -24.85 8.36 2.02
CA ASN A 114 -24.54 7.27 1.10
C ASN A 114 -23.52 7.75 0.06
N LYS A 115 -22.44 7.00 -0.14
CA LYS A 115 -21.41 7.28 -1.16
C LYS A 115 -21.99 7.42 -2.58
N ASN A 116 -23.02 6.61 -2.91
CA ASN A 116 -23.61 6.62 -4.23
C ASN A 116 -24.38 7.91 -4.56
N ASP A 117 -24.75 8.69 -3.55
CA ASP A 117 -25.48 9.96 -3.70
C ASP A 117 -24.53 11.17 -3.83
N VAL A 118 -23.20 10.92 -3.71
CA VAL A 118 -22.17 11.96 -3.77
C VAL A 118 -21.61 12.02 -5.19
N PRO A 119 -21.53 13.21 -5.82
CA PRO A 119 -20.85 13.37 -7.10
C PRO A 119 -19.40 12.89 -7.03
N ILE A 120 -18.97 12.14 -8.04
CA ILE A 120 -17.64 11.50 -8.05
C ILE A 120 -16.49 12.50 -7.89
N VAL A 121 -16.63 13.71 -8.39
CA VAL A 121 -15.62 14.78 -8.27
C VAL A 121 -15.50 15.25 -6.83
N GLU A 122 -16.62 15.38 -6.12
CA GLU A 122 -16.64 15.76 -4.70
C GLU A 122 -16.00 14.65 -3.85
N PHE A 123 -16.39 13.41 -4.09
CA PHE A 123 -15.81 12.26 -3.40
C PHE A 123 -14.28 12.19 -3.56
N ARG A 124 -13.79 12.35 -4.79
CA ARG A 124 -12.34 12.39 -5.07
C ARG A 124 -11.63 13.55 -4.38
N LYS A 125 -12.29 14.72 -4.32
CA LYS A 125 -11.74 15.88 -3.60
C LYS A 125 -11.63 15.62 -2.11
N GLU A 126 -12.64 14.99 -1.51
CA GLU A 126 -12.60 14.61 -0.09
C GLU A 126 -11.49 13.60 0.17
N CYS A 127 -11.28 12.62 -0.72
CA CYS A 127 -10.15 11.68 -0.63
C CYS A 127 -8.79 12.40 -0.66
N ARG A 128 -8.60 13.37 -1.57
CA ARG A 128 -7.37 14.19 -1.61
C ARG A 128 -7.14 14.94 -0.31
N THR A 129 -8.16 15.67 0.17
CA THR A 129 -8.05 16.44 1.41
C THR A 129 -7.74 15.53 2.61
N PHE A 130 -8.34 14.35 2.64
CA PHE A 130 -8.05 13.36 3.67
C PHE A 130 -6.59 12.90 3.62
N ALA A 131 -6.09 12.55 2.44
CA ALA A 131 -4.70 12.12 2.26
C ALA A 131 -3.71 13.25 2.60
N GLU A 132 -3.96 14.50 2.18
CA GLU A 132 -3.15 15.68 2.53
C GLU A 132 -3.00 15.83 4.04
N LYS A 133 -4.10 15.71 4.78
CA LYS A 133 -4.08 15.76 6.25
C LYS A 133 -3.15 14.69 6.83
N TRP A 134 -3.23 13.45 6.33
CA TRP A 134 -2.43 12.36 6.85
C TRP A 134 -0.96 12.45 6.46
N ILE A 135 -0.64 13.04 5.30
CA ILE A 135 0.75 13.36 4.94
C ILE A 135 1.38 14.25 6.02
N GLU A 136 0.71 15.32 6.42
CA GLU A 136 1.24 16.23 7.45
C GLU A 136 1.40 15.52 8.81
N VAL A 137 0.43 14.71 9.22
CA VAL A 137 0.55 13.88 10.44
C VAL A 137 1.74 12.93 10.36
N HIS A 138 1.93 12.24 9.23
CA HIS A 138 3.06 11.34 9.04
C HIS A 138 4.40 12.06 9.06
N LYS A 139 4.50 13.26 8.44
CA LYS A 139 5.72 14.08 8.51
C LYS A 139 6.13 14.34 9.95
N ASP A 140 5.19 14.74 10.80
CA ASP A 140 5.45 15.00 12.22
C ASP A 140 5.87 13.71 12.95
N GLN A 141 5.20 12.60 12.69
CA GLN A 141 5.50 11.31 13.30
C GLN A 141 6.90 10.79 12.88
N PHE A 142 7.25 10.89 11.60
CA PHE A 142 8.57 10.49 11.10
C PHE A 142 9.69 11.42 11.60
N LYS A 143 9.45 12.73 11.62
CA LYS A 143 10.38 13.68 12.24
C LYS A 143 10.59 13.36 13.72
N ARG A 144 9.53 12.95 14.45
CA ARG A 144 9.64 12.54 15.85
C ARG A 144 10.49 11.27 16.03
N LEU A 145 10.50 10.35 15.06
CA LEU A 145 11.39 9.18 15.03
C LEU A 145 12.84 9.55 14.68
N GLY A 146 13.13 10.80 14.35
CA GLY A 146 14.46 11.25 13.96
C GLY A 146 14.82 11.00 12.50
N VAL A 147 13.85 10.66 11.66
CA VAL A 147 14.07 10.49 10.21
C VAL A 147 14.43 11.82 9.57
N VAL A 148 15.50 11.84 8.78
CA VAL A 148 16.00 13.04 8.09
C VAL A 148 15.79 12.89 6.59
N GLY A 149 15.13 13.87 5.97
CA GLY A 149 14.80 13.85 4.55
C GLY A 149 14.27 15.18 4.04
N ASP A 150 14.01 15.27 2.75
CA ASP A 150 13.42 16.43 2.10
C ASP A 150 11.91 16.48 2.32
N TRP A 151 11.51 17.00 3.46
CA TRP A 151 10.10 17.08 3.86
C TRP A 151 9.30 18.14 3.09
N GLU A 152 9.97 19.08 2.46
CA GLU A 152 9.33 20.15 1.69
C GLU A 152 9.08 19.74 0.23
N ASN A 153 10.02 18.99 -0.38
CA ASN A 153 9.92 18.53 -1.76
C ASN A 153 9.63 17.02 -1.84
N TYR A 154 8.75 16.54 -0.97
CA TYR A 154 8.30 15.16 -1.01
C TYR A 154 7.52 14.86 -2.29
N TYR A 155 7.41 13.56 -2.65
CA TYR A 155 6.52 13.18 -3.72
C TYR A 155 5.21 12.57 -3.18
N SER A 156 4.14 12.73 -3.96
CA SER A 156 2.84 12.15 -3.68
C SER A 156 2.24 11.61 -4.96
N THR A 157 1.71 10.38 -4.91
CA THR A 157 1.07 9.76 -6.08
C THR A 157 -0.15 10.55 -6.56
N MET A 158 -0.75 11.39 -5.72
CA MET A 158 -1.88 12.26 -6.09
C MET A 158 -1.47 13.64 -6.62
N SER A 159 -0.16 13.96 -6.70
CA SER A 159 0.25 15.20 -7.37
C SER A 159 -0.05 15.10 -8.87
N TYR A 160 -0.47 16.20 -9.49
CA TYR A 160 -0.83 16.20 -10.91
C TYR A 160 0.31 15.76 -11.83
N ASP A 161 1.55 16.10 -11.47
CA ASP A 161 2.74 15.68 -12.22
C ASP A 161 2.96 14.16 -12.11
N ALA A 162 2.77 13.58 -10.92
CA ALA A 162 2.86 12.15 -10.72
C ALA A 162 1.74 11.41 -11.46
N GLU A 163 0.49 11.86 -11.35
CA GLU A 163 -0.64 11.30 -12.11
C GLU A 163 -0.39 11.36 -13.62
N ALA A 164 0.10 12.50 -14.12
CA ALA A 164 0.44 12.65 -15.54
C ALA A 164 1.55 11.68 -15.97
N GLN A 165 2.55 11.46 -15.12
CA GLN A 165 3.63 10.52 -15.44
C GLN A 165 3.14 9.06 -15.43
N ILE A 166 2.28 8.68 -14.48
CA ILE A 166 1.64 7.35 -14.45
C ILE A 166 0.89 7.09 -15.76
N VAL A 167 0.10 8.06 -16.22
CA VAL A 167 -0.65 7.93 -17.48
C VAL A 167 0.30 7.84 -18.69
N ARG A 168 1.39 8.60 -18.73
CA ARG A 168 2.39 8.50 -19.80
C ARG A 168 3.05 7.13 -19.86
N GLU A 169 3.41 6.57 -18.70
CA GLU A 169 4.01 5.23 -18.65
C GLU A 169 3.01 4.14 -19.10
N LEU A 170 1.76 4.19 -18.62
CA LEU A 170 0.69 3.29 -19.07
C LEU A 170 0.50 3.37 -20.60
N GLY A 171 0.57 4.59 -21.17
CA GLY A 171 0.48 4.81 -22.59
C GLY A 171 1.59 4.16 -23.42
N LYS A 172 2.79 3.95 -22.84
CA LYS A 172 3.87 3.21 -23.51
C LYS A 172 3.51 1.74 -23.67
N PHE A 173 2.97 1.09 -22.63
CA PHE A 173 2.51 -0.30 -22.71
C PHE A 173 1.41 -0.47 -23.76
N LEU A 174 0.49 0.49 -23.89
CA LEU A 174 -0.51 0.47 -24.92
C LEU A 174 0.11 0.54 -26.34
N LYS A 175 1.07 1.43 -26.54
CA LYS A 175 1.76 1.59 -27.83
C LYS A 175 2.55 0.34 -28.25
N GLU A 176 3.14 -0.35 -27.30
CA GLU A 176 3.89 -1.59 -27.52
C GLU A 176 3.00 -2.83 -27.65
N GLY A 177 1.67 -2.69 -27.47
CA GLY A 177 0.72 -3.79 -27.57
C GLY A 177 0.66 -4.71 -26.35
N SER A 178 1.40 -4.41 -25.29
CA SER A 178 1.38 -5.20 -24.05
C SER A 178 0.10 -4.97 -23.24
N LEU A 179 -0.52 -3.80 -23.40
CA LEU A 179 -1.80 -3.46 -22.79
C LEU A 179 -2.92 -3.56 -23.83
N TYR A 180 -3.86 -4.43 -23.60
CA TYR A 180 -5.02 -4.64 -24.48
C TYR A 180 -6.30 -4.84 -23.64
N ARG A 181 -7.45 -4.61 -24.26
CA ARG A 181 -8.74 -4.86 -23.64
C ARG A 181 -9.13 -6.33 -23.81
N GLY A 182 -9.41 -7.00 -22.71
CA GLY A 182 -9.80 -8.40 -22.68
C GLY A 182 -10.82 -8.70 -21.59
N PHE A 183 -11.21 -9.97 -21.50
CA PHE A 183 -12.08 -10.48 -20.44
C PHE A 183 -11.30 -11.50 -19.63
N LYS A 184 -11.30 -11.34 -18.30
CA LYS A 184 -10.70 -12.26 -17.35
C LYS A 184 -11.58 -12.33 -16.12
N PRO A 185 -11.88 -13.53 -15.57
CA PRO A 185 -12.48 -13.64 -14.25
C PRO A 185 -11.60 -12.97 -13.20
N VAL A 186 -12.21 -12.13 -12.37
CA VAL A 186 -11.53 -11.41 -11.28
C VAL A 186 -12.34 -11.55 -10.00
N LEU A 187 -11.65 -11.47 -8.86
CA LEU A 187 -12.30 -11.36 -7.57
C LEU A 187 -12.99 -10.00 -7.47
N TRP A 188 -14.21 -9.99 -6.96
CA TRP A 188 -15.07 -8.81 -6.95
C TRP A 188 -15.69 -8.60 -5.58
N SER A 189 -15.57 -7.40 -5.03
CA SER A 189 -16.30 -6.98 -3.85
C SER A 189 -17.68 -6.45 -4.23
N THR A 190 -18.73 -7.12 -3.78
CA THR A 190 -20.12 -6.66 -4.00
C THR A 190 -20.47 -5.46 -3.12
N VAL A 191 -19.73 -5.25 -2.03
CA VAL A 191 -19.89 -4.11 -1.11
C VAL A 191 -19.23 -2.87 -1.68
N GLU A 192 -17.95 -2.98 -2.05
CA GLU A 192 -17.18 -1.85 -2.58
C GLU A 192 -17.42 -1.63 -4.09
N LYS A 193 -18.05 -2.59 -4.77
CA LYS A 193 -18.37 -2.58 -6.21
C LYS A 193 -17.13 -2.36 -7.08
N THR A 194 -16.09 -3.13 -6.77
CA THR A 194 -14.81 -3.07 -7.49
C THR A 194 -14.14 -4.45 -7.55
N ALA A 195 -13.22 -4.61 -8.51
CA ALA A 195 -12.30 -5.72 -8.54
C ALA A 195 -11.33 -5.64 -7.36
N LEU A 196 -10.87 -6.79 -6.89
CA LEU A 196 -9.90 -6.91 -5.80
C LEU A 196 -8.58 -7.45 -6.33
N ALA A 197 -7.47 -6.93 -5.82
CA ALA A 197 -6.16 -7.55 -5.94
C ALA A 197 -6.06 -8.76 -5.00
N ASP A 198 -5.20 -9.74 -5.31
CA ASP A 198 -5.04 -10.94 -4.49
C ASP A 198 -4.67 -10.61 -3.03
N ALA A 199 -3.89 -9.53 -2.82
CA ALA A 199 -3.50 -9.07 -1.48
C ALA A 199 -4.64 -8.44 -0.66
N GLU A 200 -5.77 -8.12 -1.29
CA GLU A 200 -6.95 -7.53 -0.65
C GLU A 200 -7.98 -8.59 -0.26
N VAL A 201 -7.73 -9.85 -0.62
CA VAL A 201 -8.65 -10.97 -0.38
C VAL A 201 -8.32 -11.66 0.92
N GLU A 202 -9.31 -11.72 1.80
CA GLU A 202 -9.23 -12.47 3.05
C GLU A 202 -10.10 -13.72 2.95
N TYR A 203 -9.51 -14.87 3.29
CA TYR A 203 -10.21 -16.15 3.32
C TYR A 203 -10.72 -16.41 4.73
N GLN A 204 -11.99 -16.79 4.83
CA GLN A 204 -12.60 -17.18 6.09
C GLN A 204 -13.61 -18.30 5.86
N ASP A 205 -13.89 -19.05 6.92
CA ASP A 205 -14.88 -20.13 6.86
C ASP A 205 -16.25 -19.54 6.52
N HIS A 206 -16.88 -20.11 5.48
CA HIS A 206 -18.20 -19.70 5.02
C HIS A 206 -19.12 -20.91 4.88
N LYS A 207 -20.33 -20.78 5.38
CA LYS A 207 -21.39 -21.79 5.21
C LYS A 207 -22.36 -21.30 4.13
N SER A 208 -22.50 -22.09 3.06
CA SER A 208 -23.44 -21.81 1.97
C SER A 208 -24.19 -23.06 1.57
N ASP A 209 -25.34 -22.86 0.92
CA ASP A 209 -26.10 -23.96 0.33
C ASP A 209 -25.45 -24.42 -0.96
N THR A 210 -25.31 -25.72 -1.11
CA THR A 210 -24.84 -26.37 -2.34
C THR A 210 -25.93 -27.23 -2.92
N ILE A 211 -25.98 -27.32 -4.24
CA ILE A 211 -27.01 -28.11 -4.91
C ILE A 211 -26.43 -28.99 -6.00
N TYR A 212 -27.14 -30.09 -6.28
CA TYR A 212 -27.02 -30.84 -7.53
C TYR A 212 -28.14 -30.38 -8.47
N ALA A 213 -27.82 -30.17 -9.73
CA ALA A 213 -28.80 -29.84 -10.76
C ALA A 213 -28.63 -30.73 -11.97
N CYS A 214 -29.76 -31.19 -12.51
CA CYS A 214 -29.80 -32.06 -13.68
C CYS A 214 -30.13 -31.26 -14.93
N PHE A 215 -29.42 -31.51 -16.01
CA PHE A 215 -29.69 -30.93 -17.33
C PHE A 215 -30.01 -32.06 -18.31
N PRO A 216 -31.25 -32.15 -18.81
CA PRO A 216 -31.62 -33.20 -19.77
C PRO A 216 -30.92 -33.01 -21.12
N VAL A 217 -30.34 -34.07 -21.62
CA VAL A 217 -29.68 -34.09 -22.96
C VAL A 217 -30.76 -34.09 -24.03
N LYS A 218 -30.88 -32.99 -24.79
CA LYS A 218 -31.85 -32.87 -25.87
C LYS A 218 -31.47 -33.64 -27.14
N SER A 219 -30.19 -33.71 -27.44
CA SER A 219 -29.64 -34.48 -28.57
C SER A 219 -28.15 -34.69 -28.39
N SER A 220 -27.67 -35.85 -28.76
CA SER A 220 -26.25 -36.18 -28.77
C SER A 220 -25.85 -37.01 -30.00
N LYS A 221 -24.61 -36.86 -30.46
CA LYS A 221 -24.01 -37.75 -31.46
C LYS A 221 -23.67 -39.12 -30.83
N ILE A 222 -23.52 -39.16 -29.53
CA ILE A 222 -23.29 -40.38 -28.73
C ILE A 222 -24.66 -40.90 -28.35
N LYS A 223 -25.07 -42.04 -28.89
CA LYS A 223 -26.42 -42.59 -28.73
C LYS A 223 -26.77 -42.87 -27.27
N GLU A 224 -25.78 -43.31 -26.50
CA GLU A 224 -25.91 -43.65 -25.08
C GLU A 224 -26.25 -42.43 -24.19
N LEU A 225 -25.98 -41.24 -24.66
CA LEU A 225 -26.29 -40.00 -23.94
C LEU A 225 -27.68 -39.42 -24.26
N ASN A 226 -28.34 -39.93 -25.30
CA ASN A 226 -29.74 -39.55 -25.54
C ASN A 226 -30.58 -40.19 -24.44
N ASP A 227 -31.49 -39.50 -23.86
CA ASP A 227 -32.31 -39.93 -22.72
C ASP A 227 -31.56 -39.95 -21.36
N CYS A 228 -30.42 -39.36 -21.27
CA CYS A 228 -29.69 -39.12 -20.02
C CYS A 228 -29.82 -37.67 -19.52
N ASP A 229 -29.62 -37.51 -18.22
CA ASP A 229 -29.41 -36.24 -17.60
C ASP A 229 -27.94 -36.05 -17.22
N ILE A 230 -27.40 -34.86 -17.47
CA ILE A 230 -26.07 -34.50 -16.98
C ILE A 230 -26.24 -33.79 -15.62
N VAL A 231 -25.64 -34.36 -14.58
CA VAL A 231 -25.70 -33.83 -13.24
C VAL A 231 -24.49 -32.94 -12.97
N ILE A 232 -24.71 -31.75 -12.49
CA ILE A 232 -23.66 -30.88 -11.97
C ILE A 232 -23.85 -30.67 -10.46
N TRP A 233 -22.74 -30.39 -9.80
CA TRP A 233 -22.74 -29.89 -8.44
C TRP A 233 -22.18 -28.48 -8.43
N THR A 234 -22.82 -27.57 -7.66
CA THR A 234 -22.37 -26.18 -7.53
C THR A 234 -22.53 -25.66 -6.13
N THR A 235 -21.58 -24.85 -5.71
CA THR A 235 -21.62 -24.03 -4.49
C THR A 235 -22.24 -22.64 -4.74
N THR A 236 -22.54 -22.32 -6.00
CA THR A 236 -23.01 -20.99 -6.44
C THR A 236 -24.23 -21.12 -7.34
N PRO A 237 -25.37 -21.59 -6.85
CA PRO A 237 -26.55 -21.93 -7.65
C PRO A 237 -27.13 -20.74 -8.44
N TRP A 238 -26.91 -19.53 -8.00
CA TRP A 238 -27.34 -18.30 -8.71
C TRP A 238 -26.63 -18.08 -10.06
N THR A 239 -25.56 -18.83 -10.35
CA THR A 239 -24.87 -18.76 -11.65
C THR A 239 -25.52 -19.61 -12.74
N ILE A 240 -26.38 -20.58 -12.38
CA ILE A 240 -27.03 -21.52 -13.32
C ILE A 240 -27.74 -20.81 -14.49
N PRO A 241 -28.50 -19.72 -14.30
CA PRO A 241 -29.15 -19.01 -15.43
C PRO A 241 -28.17 -18.49 -16.49
N ALA A 242 -26.90 -18.31 -16.16
CA ALA A 242 -25.86 -17.85 -17.09
C ALA A 242 -25.02 -18.99 -17.69
N ASN A 243 -25.29 -20.25 -17.35
CA ASN A 243 -24.53 -21.39 -17.86
C ASN A 243 -24.76 -21.54 -19.37
N LYS A 244 -23.68 -21.76 -20.11
CA LYS A 244 -23.70 -21.95 -21.59
C LYS A 244 -23.02 -23.24 -22.03
N ALA A 245 -22.21 -23.83 -21.18
CA ALA A 245 -21.44 -25.04 -21.48
C ALA A 245 -21.12 -25.82 -20.22
N LEU A 246 -20.80 -27.08 -20.38
CA LEU A 246 -20.23 -27.96 -19.37
C LEU A 246 -18.82 -28.32 -19.79
N ALA A 247 -17.88 -28.23 -18.84
CA ALA A 247 -16.52 -28.70 -19.04
C ALA A 247 -16.32 -30.05 -18.35
N TYR A 248 -15.61 -30.94 -18.98
CA TYR A 248 -15.22 -32.24 -18.42
C TYR A 248 -13.74 -32.48 -18.62
N ASN A 249 -13.20 -33.42 -17.86
CA ASN A 249 -11.81 -33.85 -17.99
C ASN A 249 -11.82 -35.28 -18.62
N GLU A 250 -11.21 -35.41 -19.77
CA GLU A 250 -11.16 -36.68 -20.53
C GLU A 250 -10.48 -37.85 -19.78
N SER A 251 -9.69 -37.55 -18.76
CA SER A 251 -8.99 -38.56 -17.95
C SER A 251 -9.73 -38.98 -16.68
N LEU A 252 -10.93 -38.47 -16.44
CA LEU A 252 -11.74 -38.82 -15.27
C LEU A 252 -13.03 -39.53 -15.66
N ASP A 253 -13.41 -40.49 -14.82
CA ASP A 253 -14.71 -41.17 -14.91
C ASP A 253 -15.78 -40.34 -14.17
N TYR A 254 -16.98 -40.25 -14.73
CA TYR A 254 -18.11 -39.50 -14.21
C TYR A 254 -19.33 -40.37 -13.99
#